data_817ba05782f0d75dad72564d8243f5c5
#
_entry.id   817ba05782f0d75dad72564d8243f5c5
#
_cell.length_a   1.000
_cell.length_b   1.000
_cell.length_c   1.000
_cell.angle_alpha   90.00
_cell.angle_beta   90.00
_cell.angle_gamma   90.00
#
_symmetry.space_group_name_H-M   'P 1'
#
loop_
_entity.id
_entity.type
_entity.pdbx_description
1 polymer ?
#
loop_
_entity_poly.entity_id
_entity_poly.type
_entity_poly.pdbx_seq_one_letter_code
_entity_poly.pdbx_strand_id
1 'polypeptide(L)'
;GGVGFIGSNLIKSLIEKGFNVTSLDNYSTGTRSNEIQDVIYYNLDIEKIFKINESIDLCFHLAAQSRVQPSFEDPEESFRVNVLGTSRLMEWARTNKVKIVYAGSSPKHHNPSDSPYAMYKFLGEEVCKLYKKSYNVNVEIARFYNVYGPGENIDQKFGNVLGIWRSKVIKGEPLPIVGDGNQKRDFIHVYDIVDG
;
A
#
# COMPACT_ATOMS: atom_id res chain seq x y z
N GLY A 1 4.88 4.92 -2.50
CA GLY A 1 3.82 4.80 -1.49
C GLY A 1 4.25 5.25 -0.09
N GLY A 2 5.37 6.02 0.03
CA GLY A 2 5.97 6.35 1.32
C GLY A 2 5.26 7.46 2.09
N VAL A 3 4.50 8.34 1.45
CA VAL A 3 3.73 9.39 2.14
C VAL A 3 2.28 8.99 2.42
N GLY A 4 1.93 7.73 2.13
CA GLY A 4 0.67 7.12 2.56
C GLY A 4 0.70 6.71 4.04
N PHE A 5 -0.44 6.21 4.54
CA PHE A 5 -0.62 5.81 5.94
C PHE A 5 0.44 4.83 6.45
N ILE A 6 0.53 3.65 5.83
CA ILE A 6 1.49 2.61 6.26
C ILE A 6 2.92 3.05 5.93
N GLY A 7 3.13 3.65 4.75
CA GLY A 7 4.45 4.06 4.29
C GLY A 7 5.12 5.08 5.21
N SER A 8 4.41 6.09 5.66
CA SER A 8 4.97 7.11 6.56
C SER A 8 5.36 6.54 7.93
N ASN A 9 4.56 5.63 8.49
CA ASN A 9 4.92 4.93 9.73
C ASN A 9 6.12 4.00 9.54
N LEU A 10 6.22 3.31 8.41
CA LEU A 10 7.37 2.48 8.08
C LEU A 10 8.65 3.31 7.93
N ILE A 11 8.58 4.41 7.17
CA ILE A 11 9.72 5.33 6.99
C ILE A 11 10.22 5.83 8.34
N LYS A 12 9.30 6.26 9.22
CA LYS A 12 9.66 6.71 10.57
C LYS A 12 10.44 5.64 11.34
N SER A 13 9.94 4.42 11.38
CA SER A 13 10.62 3.31 12.07
C SER A 13 11.98 2.99 11.45
N LEU A 14 12.10 3.03 10.12
CA LEU A 14 13.38 2.77 9.44
C LEU A 14 14.42 3.84 9.76
N ILE A 15 14.05 5.13 9.77
CA ILE A 15 14.96 6.23 10.16
C ILE A 15 15.38 6.08 11.62
N GLU A 16 14.45 5.79 12.55
CA GLU A 16 14.75 5.56 13.96
C GLU A 16 15.71 4.37 14.17
N LYS A 17 15.68 3.38 13.28
CA LYS A 17 16.61 2.22 13.26
C LYS A 17 17.91 2.50 12.51
N GLY A 18 18.12 3.71 11.97
CA GLY A 18 19.36 4.15 11.32
C GLY A 18 19.52 3.76 9.85
N PHE A 19 18.43 3.38 9.17
CA PHE A 19 18.46 3.07 7.74
C PHE A 19 18.43 4.34 6.88
N ASN A 20 19.12 4.32 5.75
CA ASN A 20 18.97 5.31 4.70
C ASN A 20 17.70 5.02 3.91
N VAL A 21 16.80 5.99 3.79
CA VAL A 21 15.50 5.79 3.18
C VAL A 21 15.32 6.70 1.97
N THR A 22 14.90 6.10 0.86
CA THR A 22 14.41 6.80 -0.33
C THR A 22 12.95 6.42 -0.56
N SER A 23 12.11 7.41 -0.83
CA SER A 23 10.67 7.23 -1.06
C SER A 23 10.27 7.68 -2.45
N LEU A 24 9.48 6.87 -3.14
CA LEU A 24 8.79 7.24 -4.37
C LEU A 24 7.28 7.25 -4.11
N ASP A 25 6.64 8.37 -4.39
CA ASP A 25 5.19 8.56 -4.24
C ASP A 25 4.69 9.60 -5.26
N ASN A 26 3.50 9.43 -5.81
CA ASN A 26 2.89 10.40 -6.70
C ASN A 26 1.92 11.37 -5.99
N TYR A 27 1.82 11.24 -4.66
CA TYR A 27 0.95 12.07 -3.79
C TYR A 27 -0.54 12.03 -4.14
N SER A 28 -1.00 11.00 -4.84
CA SER A 28 -2.42 10.86 -5.22
C SER A 28 -3.34 10.66 -4.02
N THR A 29 -2.86 10.02 -2.95
CA THR A 29 -3.62 9.78 -1.71
C THR A 29 -2.84 10.15 -0.45
N GLY A 30 -1.54 10.21 -0.53
CA GLY A 30 -0.65 10.69 0.54
C GLY A 30 -0.47 12.20 0.48
N THR A 31 0.07 12.77 1.54
CA THR A 31 0.28 14.22 1.66
C THR A 31 1.72 14.56 2.01
N ARG A 32 2.16 15.77 1.62
CA ARG A 32 3.50 16.29 1.98
C ARG A 32 3.70 16.43 3.49
N SER A 33 2.63 16.59 4.26
CA SER A 33 2.70 16.64 5.72
C SER A 33 3.18 15.33 6.35
N ASN A 34 3.20 14.24 5.60
CA ASN A 34 3.72 12.94 6.02
C ASN A 34 5.20 12.74 5.65
N GLU A 35 5.84 13.72 5.00
CA GLU A 35 7.27 13.67 4.74
C GLU A 35 8.06 13.78 6.05
N ILE A 36 9.14 13.02 6.14
CA ILE A 36 10.03 12.95 7.31
C ILE A 36 11.38 13.52 6.88
N GLN A 37 12.00 14.29 7.78
CA GLN A 37 13.32 14.85 7.53
C GLN A 37 14.35 13.74 7.25
N ASP A 38 15.39 14.07 6.51
CA ASP A 38 16.50 13.18 6.14
C ASP A 38 16.12 12.00 5.23
N VAL A 39 14.97 12.09 4.58
CA VAL A 39 14.50 11.12 3.56
C VAL A 39 14.51 11.77 2.17
N ILE A 40 14.98 11.04 1.17
CA ILE A 40 14.92 11.48 -0.23
C ILE A 40 13.54 11.13 -0.78
N TYR A 41 12.79 12.13 -1.24
CA TYR A 41 11.46 11.94 -1.84
C TYR A 41 11.47 12.21 -3.34
N TYR A 42 11.06 11.21 -4.11
CA TYR A 42 10.77 11.32 -5.54
C TYR A 42 9.25 11.46 -5.75
N ASN A 43 8.83 12.64 -6.21
CA ASN A 43 7.43 12.83 -6.65
C ASN A 43 7.27 12.21 -8.04
N LEU A 44 7.05 10.91 -8.08
CA LEU A 44 6.94 10.12 -9.30
C LEU A 44 5.87 9.05 -9.16
N ASP A 45 5.22 8.73 -10.27
CA ASP A 45 4.39 7.53 -10.37
C ASP A 45 5.26 6.27 -10.39
N ILE A 46 4.72 5.15 -9.87
CA ILE A 46 5.41 3.86 -9.78
C ILE A 46 5.91 3.35 -11.14
N GLU A 47 5.22 3.68 -12.24
CA GLU A 47 5.67 3.30 -13.58
C GLU A 47 7.01 3.94 -13.96
N LYS A 48 7.39 5.02 -13.28
CA LYS A 48 8.66 5.73 -13.48
C LYS A 48 9.76 5.27 -12.54
N ILE A 49 9.64 4.11 -11.91
CA ILE A 49 10.60 3.56 -10.94
C ILE A 49 12.05 3.49 -11.52
N PHE A 50 12.18 3.28 -12.82
CA PHE A 50 13.48 3.26 -13.51
C PHE A 50 14.25 4.60 -13.48
N LYS A 51 13.65 5.68 -12.98
CA LYS A 51 14.32 6.96 -12.73
C LYS A 51 15.08 7.01 -11.40
N ILE A 52 14.91 5.98 -10.56
CA ILE A 52 15.68 5.85 -9.32
C ILE A 52 17.05 5.32 -9.67
N ASN A 53 18.08 6.11 -9.35
CA ASN A 53 19.48 5.82 -9.68
C ASN A 53 20.30 5.39 -8.45
N GLU A 54 19.72 5.48 -7.24
CA GLU A 54 20.37 5.05 -6.00
C GLU A 54 20.49 3.53 -5.95
N SER A 55 21.54 3.05 -5.29
CA SER A 55 21.66 1.64 -4.94
C SER A 55 20.67 1.34 -3.82
N ILE A 56 19.74 0.44 -4.07
CA ILE A 56 18.68 0.04 -3.15
C ILE A 56 18.83 -1.44 -2.82
N ASP A 57 18.92 -1.78 -1.55
CA ASP A 57 19.00 -3.17 -1.07
C ASP A 57 17.62 -3.82 -0.95
N LEU A 58 16.64 -3.04 -0.45
CA LEU A 58 15.30 -3.51 -0.15
C LEU A 58 14.25 -2.45 -0.53
N CYS A 59 13.19 -2.87 -1.20
CA CYS A 59 12.07 -2.00 -1.54
C CYS A 59 10.76 -2.55 -0.97
N PHE A 60 10.05 -1.74 -0.21
CA PHE A 60 8.69 -1.99 0.23
C PHE A 60 7.70 -1.40 -0.77
N HIS A 61 7.00 -2.26 -1.49
CA HIS A 61 6.01 -1.83 -2.47
C HIS A 61 4.65 -1.60 -1.81
N LEU A 62 4.43 -0.38 -1.36
CA LEU A 62 3.19 0.09 -0.73
C LEU A 62 2.35 0.98 -1.66
N ALA A 63 2.88 1.36 -2.84
CA ALA A 63 2.15 2.15 -3.82
C ALA A 63 1.00 1.32 -4.41
N ALA A 64 -0.22 1.77 -4.20
CA ALA A 64 -1.42 1.09 -4.68
C ALA A 64 -2.60 2.06 -4.73
N GLN A 65 -3.50 1.90 -5.69
CA GLN A 65 -4.86 2.39 -5.53
C GLN A 65 -5.57 1.44 -4.56
N SER A 66 -5.72 1.87 -3.32
CA SER A 66 -6.34 1.07 -2.26
C SER A 66 -7.83 1.36 -2.17
N ARG A 67 -8.64 0.38 -1.88
CA ARG A 67 -10.09 0.43 -1.65
C ARG A 67 -10.92 -0.02 -2.83
N VAL A 68 -12.02 -0.66 -2.45
CA VAL A 68 -12.95 -1.29 -3.40
C VAL A 68 -13.74 -0.22 -4.17
N GLN A 69 -14.35 0.74 -3.46
CA GLN A 69 -15.21 1.74 -4.10
C GLN A 69 -14.48 2.59 -5.16
N PRO A 70 -13.30 3.17 -4.88
CA PRO A 70 -12.55 3.89 -5.91
C PRO A 70 -12.19 3.04 -7.13
N SER A 71 -12.00 1.72 -6.95
CA SER A 71 -11.68 0.84 -8.09
C SER A 71 -12.85 0.58 -9.02
N PHE A 72 -14.10 0.72 -8.54
CA PHE A 72 -15.27 0.70 -9.42
C PHE A 72 -15.46 2.03 -10.16
N GLU A 73 -15.09 3.15 -9.52
CA GLU A 73 -15.17 4.47 -10.12
C GLU A 73 -14.13 4.65 -11.24
N ASP A 74 -12.93 4.13 -11.05
CA ASP A 74 -11.83 4.19 -12.02
C ASP A 74 -11.06 2.85 -12.06
N PRO A 75 -11.59 1.86 -12.80
CA PRO A 75 -10.96 0.55 -12.91
C PRO A 75 -9.67 0.59 -13.74
N GLU A 76 -9.53 1.52 -14.68
CA GLU A 76 -8.33 1.67 -15.51
C GLU A 76 -7.15 2.14 -14.65
N GLU A 77 -7.34 3.17 -13.84
CA GLU A 77 -6.31 3.64 -12.90
C GLU A 77 -5.96 2.56 -11.88
N SER A 78 -6.96 1.82 -11.39
CA SER A 78 -6.74 0.70 -10.48
C SER A 78 -5.87 -0.39 -11.10
N PHE A 79 -6.11 -0.75 -12.36
CA PHE A 79 -5.27 -1.69 -13.11
C PHE A 79 -3.86 -1.12 -13.32
N ARG A 80 -3.77 0.12 -13.78
CA ARG A 80 -2.51 0.79 -14.09
C ARG A 80 -1.58 0.78 -12.87
N VAL A 81 -2.08 1.17 -11.71
CA VAL A 81 -1.25 1.25 -10.49
C VAL A 81 -0.96 -0.13 -9.91
N ASN A 82 -2.00 -0.97 -9.74
CA ASN A 82 -1.87 -2.22 -8.97
C ASN A 82 -1.26 -3.38 -9.79
N VAL A 83 -1.41 -3.38 -11.12
CA VAL A 83 -0.90 -4.47 -11.97
C VAL A 83 0.29 -4.00 -12.79
N LEU A 84 0.12 -2.96 -13.62
CA LEU A 84 1.19 -2.47 -14.48
C LEU A 84 2.33 -1.86 -13.65
N GLY A 85 2.02 -1.04 -12.65
CA GLY A 85 3.00 -0.48 -11.71
C GLY A 85 3.79 -1.57 -10.98
N THR A 86 3.10 -2.62 -10.50
CA THR A 86 3.77 -3.79 -9.90
C THR A 86 4.67 -4.51 -10.90
N SER A 87 4.22 -4.72 -12.12
CA SER A 87 5.04 -5.35 -13.17
C SER A 87 6.30 -4.54 -13.49
N ARG A 88 6.18 -3.20 -13.58
CA ARG A 88 7.32 -2.29 -13.77
C ARG A 88 8.31 -2.36 -12.61
N LEU A 89 7.81 -2.38 -11.38
CA LEU A 89 8.65 -2.55 -10.20
C LEU A 89 9.40 -3.88 -10.22
N MET A 90 8.73 -4.98 -10.54
CA MET A 90 9.35 -6.31 -10.57
C MET A 90 10.44 -6.39 -11.63
N GLU A 91 10.25 -5.77 -12.80
CA GLU A 91 11.29 -5.70 -13.83
C GLU A 91 12.48 -4.83 -13.39
N TRP A 92 12.21 -3.71 -12.74
CA TRP A 92 13.27 -2.88 -12.12
C TRP A 92 14.03 -3.66 -11.05
N ALA A 93 13.33 -4.39 -10.17
CA ALA A 93 13.95 -5.21 -9.13
C ALA A 93 14.81 -6.34 -9.71
N ARG A 94 14.36 -6.95 -10.81
CA ARG A 94 15.11 -7.99 -11.51
C ARG A 94 16.45 -7.45 -12.07
N THR A 95 16.40 -6.27 -12.69
CA THR A 95 17.59 -5.66 -13.32
C THR A 95 18.58 -5.11 -12.30
N ASN A 96 18.09 -4.61 -11.17
CA ASN A 96 18.90 -4.01 -10.12
C ASN A 96 19.20 -4.96 -8.94
N LYS A 97 18.69 -6.20 -8.97
CA LYS A 97 18.86 -7.24 -7.91
C LYS A 97 18.34 -6.79 -6.54
N VAL A 98 17.27 -6.02 -6.51
CA VAL A 98 16.64 -5.50 -5.29
C VAL A 98 15.68 -6.53 -4.69
N LYS A 99 15.74 -6.72 -3.37
CA LYS A 99 14.71 -7.48 -2.64
C LYS A 99 13.43 -6.67 -2.54
N ILE A 100 12.26 -7.33 -2.72
CA ILE A 100 10.96 -6.69 -2.63
C ILE A 100 10.15 -7.27 -1.47
N VAL A 101 9.49 -6.40 -0.72
CA VAL A 101 8.35 -6.76 0.14
C VAL A 101 7.10 -6.13 -0.48
N TYR A 102 6.24 -6.96 -1.03
CA TYR A 102 5.01 -6.53 -1.70
C TYR A 102 3.85 -6.50 -0.71
N ALA A 103 3.16 -5.36 -0.61
CA ALA A 103 1.94 -5.22 0.17
C ALA A 103 0.78 -5.95 -0.54
N GLY A 104 0.57 -7.20 -0.19
CA GLY A 104 -0.56 -8.00 -0.63
C GLY A 104 -1.87 -7.59 0.06
N SER A 105 -2.95 -8.21 -0.34
CA SER A 105 -4.27 -8.06 0.27
C SER A 105 -4.78 -9.41 0.75
N SER A 106 -5.87 -9.44 1.49
CA SER A 106 -6.48 -10.67 2.03
C SER A 106 -7.42 -11.38 1.03
N PRO A 107 -6.93 -11.90 -0.11
CA PRO A 107 -7.81 -12.48 -1.13
C PRO A 107 -8.38 -13.84 -0.73
N LYS A 108 -7.87 -14.48 0.32
CA LYS A 108 -8.35 -15.81 0.73
C LYS A 108 -9.81 -15.85 1.18
N HIS A 109 -10.41 -14.69 1.46
CA HIS A 109 -11.78 -14.58 1.98
C HIS A 109 -12.75 -13.92 1.01
N HIS A 110 -12.30 -13.48 -0.16
CA HIS A 110 -13.10 -12.86 -1.20
C HIS A 110 -12.73 -13.42 -2.56
N ASN A 111 -13.75 -13.65 -3.41
CA ASN A 111 -13.50 -13.99 -4.80
C ASN A 111 -12.79 -12.80 -5.48
N PRO A 112 -11.67 -13.00 -6.20
CA PRO A 112 -11.03 -11.93 -6.96
C PRO A 112 -11.99 -11.19 -7.89
N SER A 113 -13.02 -11.87 -8.39
CA SER A 113 -14.03 -11.28 -9.27
C SER A 113 -15.04 -10.37 -8.57
N ASP A 114 -15.00 -10.22 -7.25
CA ASP A 114 -15.96 -9.39 -6.51
C ASP A 114 -15.73 -7.88 -6.70
N SER A 115 -14.53 -7.48 -7.10
CA SER A 115 -14.22 -6.08 -7.41
C SER A 115 -12.95 -5.91 -8.25
N PRO A 116 -12.80 -4.80 -9.00
CA PRO A 116 -11.56 -4.50 -9.70
C PRO A 116 -10.35 -4.47 -8.73
N TYR A 117 -10.49 -3.87 -7.55
CA TYR A 117 -9.45 -3.86 -6.52
C TYR A 117 -9.00 -5.27 -6.12
N ALA A 118 -9.95 -6.17 -5.81
CA ALA A 118 -9.63 -7.54 -5.42
C ALA A 118 -8.91 -8.29 -6.55
N MET A 119 -9.41 -8.16 -7.78
CA MET A 119 -8.79 -8.76 -8.96
C MET A 119 -7.38 -8.23 -9.18
N TYR A 120 -7.17 -6.91 -9.12
CA TYR A 120 -5.87 -6.33 -9.47
C TYR A 120 -4.82 -6.53 -8.36
N LYS A 121 -5.22 -6.62 -7.10
CA LYS A 121 -4.33 -7.06 -6.02
C LYS A 121 -3.93 -8.54 -6.19
N PHE A 122 -4.88 -9.40 -6.56
CA PHE A 122 -4.58 -10.80 -6.88
C PHE A 122 -3.60 -10.90 -8.06
N LEU A 123 -3.85 -10.20 -9.16
CA LEU A 123 -2.95 -10.19 -10.32
C LEU A 123 -1.56 -9.63 -9.97
N GLY A 124 -1.47 -8.60 -9.12
CA GLY A 124 -0.19 -8.10 -8.61
C GLY A 124 0.60 -9.16 -7.84
N GLU A 125 -0.08 -9.97 -7.00
CA GLU A 125 0.57 -11.11 -6.33
C GLU A 125 1.03 -12.18 -7.32
N GLU A 126 0.23 -12.48 -8.36
CA GLU A 126 0.62 -13.44 -9.40
C GLU A 126 1.83 -12.95 -10.22
N VAL A 127 1.91 -11.65 -10.50
CA VAL A 127 3.11 -11.04 -11.11
C VAL A 127 4.33 -11.25 -10.20
N CYS A 128 4.23 -11.00 -8.90
CA CYS A 128 5.32 -11.25 -7.96
C CYS A 128 5.76 -12.71 -7.96
N LYS A 129 4.83 -13.65 -7.90
CA LYS A 129 5.10 -15.10 -7.96
C LYS A 129 5.77 -15.51 -9.26
N LEU A 130 5.32 -14.96 -10.39
CA LEU A 130 5.93 -15.20 -11.70
C LEU A 130 7.39 -14.78 -11.72
N TYR A 131 7.70 -13.56 -11.25
CA TYR A 131 9.06 -13.06 -11.22
C TYR A 131 9.96 -13.84 -10.24
N LYS A 132 9.42 -14.24 -9.07
CA LYS A 132 10.13 -15.14 -8.14
C LYS A 132 10.50 -16.46 -8.81
N LYS A 133 9.53 -17.10 -9.47
CA LYS A 133 9.71 -18.43 -10.07
C LYS A 133 10.57 -18.40 -11.33
N SER A 134 10.34 -17.45 -12.24
CA SER A 134 10.92 -17.49 -13.59
C SER A 134 12.24 -16.71 -13.69
N TYR A 135 12.44 -15.71 -12.82
CA TYR A 135 13.60 -14.80 -12.87
C TYR A 135 14.39 -14.76 -11.56
N ASN A 136 14.01 -15.58 -10.58
CA ASN A 136 14.67 -15.65 -9.26
C ASN A 136 14.75 -14.29 -8.53
N VAL A 137 13.73 -13.43 -8.74
CA VAL A 137 13.64 -12.17 -8.00
C VAL A 137 13.31 -12.47 -6.54
N ASN A 138 14.06 -11.89 -5.61
CA ASN A 138 13.80 -12.05 -4.19
C ASN A 138 12.59 -11.20 -3.79
N VAL A 139 11.41 -11.81 -3.72
CA VAL A 139 10.17 -11.13 -3.32
C VAL A 139 9.42 -11.92 -2.27
N GLU A 140 8.96 -11.20 -1.23
CA GLU A 140 8.06 -11.69 -0.20
C GLU A 140 6.74 -10.92 -0.25
N ILE A 141 5.63 -11.61 0.08
CA ILE A 141 4.29 -11.03 0.05
C ILE A 141 3.79 -10.90 1.48
N ALA A 142 3.66 -9.66 1.95
CA ALA A 142 3.08 -9.32 3.25
C ALA A 142 1.61 -8.94 3.06
N ARG A 143 0.66 -9.74 3.61
CA ARG A 143 -0.77 -9.47 3.49
C ARG A 143 -1.28 -8.74 4.71
N PHE A 144 -1.75 -7.51 4.53
CA PHE A 144 -2.26 -6.65 5.58
C PHE A 144 -3.78 -6.81 5.73
N TYR A 145 -4.24 -6.85 6.99
CA TYR A 145 -5.66 -6.96 7.34
C TYR A 145 -6.10 -5.74 8.13
N ASN A 146 -7.02 -4.93 7.58
CA ASN A 146 -7.65 -3.78 8.22
C ASN A 146 -6.72 -2.99 9.17
N VAL A 147 -5.60 -2.51 8.63
CA VAL A 147 -4.61 -1.77 9.40
C VAL A 147 -5.22 -0.47 9.91
N TYR A 148 -5.00 -0.14 11.18
CA TYR A 148 -5.46 1.09 11.82
C TYR A 148 -4.33 1.73 12.63
N GLY A 149 -4.50 3.00 12.99
CA GLY A 149 -3.56 3.69 13.86
C GLY A 149 -3.21 5.11 13.43
N PRO A 150 -2.14 5.70 13.96
CA PRO A 150 -1.71 7.06 13.66
C PRO A 150 -1.46 7.27 12.16
N GLY A 151 -2.01 8.36 11.61
CA GLY A 151 -1.86 8.70 10.19
C GLY A 151 -2.85 7.98 9.25
N GLU A 152 -3.78 7.16 9.78
CA GLU A 152 -4.81 6.55 8.92
C GLU A 152 -5.69 7.63 8.27
N ASN A 153 -6.14 7.34 7.05
CA ASN A 153 -7.04 8.22 6.35
C ASN A 153 -8.43 8.19 6.98
N ILE A 154 -8.93 9.35 7.39
CA ILE A 154 -10.25 9.54 8.02
C ILE A 154 -11.34 9.98 7.02
N ASP A 155 -10.99 10.13 5.75
CA ASP A 155 -11.93 10.47 4.69
C ASP A 155 -12.87 9.29 4.38
N GLN A 156 -14.14 9.58 4.08
CA GLN A 156 -15.13 8.54 3.79
C GLN A 156 -14.78 7.68 2.57
N LYS A 157 -14.09 8.25 1.60
CA LYS A 157 -13.71 7.55 0.36
C LYS A 157 -12.54 6.59 0.56
N PHE A 158 -11.55 7.01 1.37
CA PHE A 158 -10.29 6.28 1.52
C PHE A 158 -10.05 5.71 2.93
N GLY A 159 -10.85 6.09 3.94
CA GLY A 159 -10.77 5.57 5.30
C GLY A 159 -11.24 4.11 5.40
N ASN A 160 -10.71 3.38 6.39
CA ASN A 160 -11.34 2.15 6.84
C ASN A 160 -12.48 2.48 7.82
N VAL A 161 -13.20 1.49 8.32
CA VAL A 161 -14.32 1.72 9.23
C VAL A 161 -13.90 2.48 10.49
N LEU A 162 -12.72 2.21 11.04
CA LEU A 162 -12.23 2.88 12.25
C LEU A 162 -11.86 4.34 11.96
N GLY A 163 -11.20 4.63 10.83
CA GLY A 163 -10.90 6.00 10.40
C GLY A 163 -12.17 6.80 10.15
N ILE A 164 -13.17 6.22 9.47
CA ILE A 164 -14.48 6.85 9.26
C ILE A 164 -15.17 7.13 10.60
N TRP A 165 -15.22 6.15 11.50
CA TRP A 165 -15.83 6.32 12.82
C TRP A 165 -15.11 7.40 13.65
N ARG A 166 -13.78 7.40 13.63
CA ARG A 166 -12.98 8.46 14.27
C ARG A 166 -13.36 9.86 13.74
N SER A 167 -13.49 10.02 12.42
CA SER A 167 -13.95 11.28 11.83
C SER A 167 -15.34 11.68 12.33
N LYS A 168 -16.27 10.71 12.42
CA LYS A 168 -17.64 10.95 12.91
C LYS A 168 -17.66 11.34 14.38
N VAL A 169 -16.90 10.66 15.23
CA VAL A 169 -16.77 11.01 16.66
C VAL A 169 -16.25 12.43 16.84
N ILE A 170 -15.20 12.81 16.12
CA ILE A 170 -14.64 14.18 16.18
C ILE A 170 -15.69 15.24 15.83
N LYS A 171 -16.58 14.92 14.88
CA LYS A 171 -17.66 15.83 14.41
C LYS A 171 -18.94 15.75 15.27
N GLY A 172 -19.01 14.87 16.27
CA GLY A 172 -20.23 14.62 17.05
C GLY A 172 -21.36 13.97 16.22
N GLU A 173 -21.02 13.29 15.12
CA GLU A 173 -21.97 12.65 14.22
C GLU A 173 -22.19 11.18 14.58
N PRO A 174 -23.37 10.59 14.28
CA PRO A 174 -23.63 9.17 14.50
C PRO A 174 -22.68 8.26 13.72
N LEU A 175 -22.31 7.12 14.33
CA LEU A 175 -21.46 6.13 13.67
C LEU A 175 -22.29 5.31 12.67
N PRO A 176 -21.90 5.28 11.38
CA PRO A 176 -22.58 4.48 10.38
C PRO A 176 -22.34 2.99 10.62
N ILE A 177 -23.40 2.18 10.58
CA ILE A 177 -23.35 0.73 10.55
C ILE A 177 -23.88 0.28 9.20
N VAL A 178 -23.04 -0.46 8.46
CA VAL A 178 -23.44 -1.02 7.16
C VAL A 178 -23.99 -2.44 7.37
N GLY A 179 -25.15 -2.74 6.77
CA GLY A 179 -25.82 -4.03 6.96
C GLY A 179 -26.43 -4.18 8.34
N ASP A 180 -26.36 -5.38 8.90
CA ASP A 180 -26.96 -5.75 10.18
C ASP A 180 -26.05 -5.56 11.41
N GLY A 181 -24.82 -5.08 11.20
CA GLY A 181 -23.84 -4.84 12.26
C GLY A 181 -23.12 -6.10 12.77
N ASN A 182 -23.40 -7.27 12.21
CA ASN A 182 -22.79 -8.54 12.62
C ASN A 182 -21.46 -8.84 11.90
N GLN A 183 -20.98 -7.95 11.02
CA GLN A 183 -19.72 -8.13 10.30
C GLN A 183 -18.54 -8.16 11.27
N LYS A 184 -17.72 -9.18 11.13
CA LYS A 184 -16.45 -9.32 11.86
C LYS A 184 -15.27 -9.03 10.96
N ARG A 185 -14.25 -8.37 11.48
CA ARG A 185 -12.98 -8.09 10.80
C ARG A 185 -11.84 -8.24 11.79
N ASP A 186 -10.71 -8.74 11.31
CA ASP A 186 -9.45 -8.69 12.04
C ASP A 186 -8.80 -7.34 11.81
N PHE A 187 -8.43 -6.67 12.89
CA PHE A 187 -7.73 -5.39 12.87
C PHE A 187 -6.33 -5.55 13.41
N ILE A 188 -5.36 -4.90 12.77
CA ILE A 188 -3.97 -4.90 13.21
C ILE A 188 -3.47 -3.46 13.31
N HIS A 189 -2.77 -3.15 14.40
CA HIS A 189 -2.21 -1.82 14.57
C HIS A 189 -1.04 -1.58 13.61
N VAL A 190 -0.90 -0.35 13.10
CA VAL A 190 0.13 -0.04 12.12
C VAL A 190 1.55 -0.28 12.63
N TYR A 191 1.79 -0.11 13.92
CA TYR A 191 3.11 -0.39 14.51
C TYR A 191 3.45 -1.88 14.50
N ASP A 192 2.46 -2.77 14.70
CA ASP A 192 2.69 -4.21 14.61
C ASP A 192 2.99 -4.64 13.15
N ILE A 193 2.35 -3.97 12.17
CA ILE A 193 2.67 -4.16 10.74
C ILE A 193 4.09 -3.71 10.41
N VAL A 194 4.51 -2.59 10.98
CA VAL A 194 5.83 -2.00 10.70
C VAL A 194 6.95 -2.79 11.38
N ASP A 195 6.69 -3.36 12.56
CA ASP A 195 7.68 -4.16 13.29
C ASP A 195 7.85 -5.58 12.69
N GLY A 196 6.79 -6.16 12.11
CA GLY A 196 6.81 -7.47 11.43
C GLY A 196 7.49 -7.46 10.09
#